data_92f11f9388f02438271383188b9a35e3
#
_entry.id   92f11f9388f02438271383188b9a35e3
#
_cell.length_a   1.000
_cell.length_b   1.000
_cell.length_c   1.000
_cell.angle_alpha   90.00
_cell.angle_beta   90.00
_cell.angle_gamma   90.00
#
_symmetry.space_group_name_H-M   'P 1'
#
loop_
_entity.id
_entity.type
_entity.pdbx_description
1 polymer ?
#
loop_
_entity_poly.entity_id
_entity_poly.type
_entity_poly.pdbx_seq_one_letter_code
_entity_poly.pdbx_strand_id
1 'polypeptide(L)'
;MTTTEVAQQLVELCRHGKFDETHQTLFADDAKSTEADDSMGPRVVQGLDALKAKAVAFQAGVEEFHGVTISDPIVAGNSFAITWSVDATFKGRGRMTMDEVCVYQVKDGKVIAEQFFY
;
A
#
# COMPACT_ATOMS: atom_id res chain seq x y z
N MET A 1 12.12 -4.65 14.36
CA MET A 1 12.75 -3.87 13.29
C MET A 1 12.57 -2.38 13.55
N THR A 2 13.53 -1.58 13.12
CA THR A 2 13.41 -0.12 13.14
C THR A 2 12.45 0.36 12.06
N THR A 3 12.01 1.61 12.15
CA THR A 3 11.19 2.23 11.09
C THR A 3 11.88 2.16 9.73
N THR A 4 13.17 2.45 9.68
CA THR A 4 13.95 2.38 8.44
C THR A 4 13.98 0.95 7.86
N GLU A 5 14.17 -0.05 8.69
CA GLU A 5 14.16 -1.44 8.24
C GLU A 5 12.79 -1.86 7.70
N VAL A 6 11.71 -1.48 8.39
CA VAL A 6 10.34 -1.73 7.90
C VAL A 6 10.13 -1.07 6.55
N ALA A 7 10.53 0.20 6.42
CA ALA A 7 10.38 0.95 5.17
C ALA A 7 11.13 0.29 4.02
N GLN A 8 12.38 -0.12 4.24
CA GLN A 8 13.20 -0.78 3.23
C GLN A 8 12.62 -2.12 2.80
N GLN A 9 12.14 -2.93 3.75
CA GLN A 9 11.52 -4.22 3.44
C GLN A 9 10.19 -4.05 2.70
N LEU A 10 9.37 -3.08 3.10
CA LEU A 10 8.10 -2.81 2.42
C LEU A 10 8.34 -2.46 0.95
N VAL A 11 9.27 -1.54 0.68
CA VAL A 11 9.61 -1.14 -0.69
C VAL A 11 10.13 -2.33 -1.49
N GLU A 12 11.02 -3.12 -0.93
CA GLU A 12 11.60 -4.28 -1.61
C GLU A 12 10.53 -5.32 -1.96
N LEU A 13 9.67 -5.69 -1.01
CA LEU A 13 8.59 -6.65 -1.25
C LEU A 13 7.60 -6.14 -2.28
N CYS A 14 7.20 -4.87 -2.18
CA CYS A 14 6.24 -4.28 -3.11
C CYS A 14 6.80 -4.14 -4.53
N ARG A 15 8.09 -3.83 -4.68
CA ARG A 15 8.76 -3.79 -6.00
C ARG A 15 8.75 -5.15 -6.69
N HIS A 16 8.71 -6.23 -5.93
CA HIS A 16 8.62 -7.60 -6.46
C HIS A 16 7.18 -8.14 -6.53
N GLY A 17 6.19 -7.28 -6.31
CA GLY A 17 4.78 -7.66 -6.38
C GLY A 17 4.30 -8.55 -5.22
N LYS A 18 5.06 -8.62 -4.14
CA LYS A 18 4.75 -9.48 -2.98
C LYS A 18 3.87 -8.76 -1.96
N PHE A 19 2.70 -8.31 -2.39
CA PHE A 19 1.81 -7.47 -1.58
C PHE A 19 1.21 -8.23 -0.40
N ASP A 20 0.82 -9.49 -0.60
CA ASP A 20 0.27 -10.32 0.47
C ASP A 20 1.32 -10.59 1.55
N GLU A 21 2.53 -10.94 1.15
CA GLU A 21 3.66 -11.14 2.07
C GLU A 21 3.98 -9.86 2.84
N THR A 22 3.88 -8.69 2.21
CA THR A 22 4.08 -7.40 2.86
C THR A 22 3.09 -7.21 4.01
N HIS A 23 1.81 -7.47 3.78
CA HIS A 23 0.79 -7.40 4.82
C HIS A 23 1.06 -8.38 5.96
N GLN A 24 1.33 -9.64 5.63
CA GLN A 24 1.55 -10.67 6.65
C GLN A 24 2.78 -10.39 7.51
N THR A 25 3.86 -9.91 6.91
CA THR A 25 5.15 -9.77 7.58
C THR A 25 5.30 -8.44 8.31
N LEU A 26 4.81 -7.34 7.73
CA LEU A 26 5.14 -5.99 8.17
C LEU A 26 4.00 -5.22 8.83
N PHE A 27 2.74 -5.67 8.68
CA PHE A 27 1.59 -4.95 9.20
C PHE A 27 1.11 -5.52 10.54
N ALA A 28 0.69 -4.62 11.45
CA ALA A 28 0.03 -5.02 12.68
C ALA A 28 -1.38 -5.55 12.40
N ASP A 29 -1.88 -6.41 13.29
CA ASP A 29 -3.21 -7.02 13.13
C ASP A 29 -4.34 -5.99 13.10
N ASP A 30 -4.18 -4.87 13.78
CA ASP A 30 -5.16 -3.78 13.87
C ASP A 30 -4.83 -2.58 12.98
N ALA A 31 -3.96 -2.76 11.99
CA ALA A 31 -3.55 -1.68 11.10
C ALA A 31 -4.73 -1.00 10.42
N LYS A 32 -4.63 0.32 10.27
CA LYS A 32 -5.66 1.17 9.64
C LYS A 32 -5.17 1.64 8.28
N SER A 33 -6.06 1.61 7.30
CA SER A 33 -5.78 2.11 5.94
C SER A 33 -6.79 3.19 5.57
N THR A 34 -6.29 4.35 5.13
CA THR A 34 -7.11 5.50 4.75
C THR A 34 -6.84 5.89 3.31
N GLU A 35 -7.90 5.90 2.49
CA GLU A 35 -7.85 6.35 1.10
C GLU A 35 -8.07 7.86 1.01
N ALA A 36 -7.73 8.46 -0.13
CA ALA A 36 -7.94 9.89 -0.35
C ALA A 36 -9.43 10.25 -0.43
N ASP A 37 -10.26 9.33 -0.95
CA ASP A 37 -11.70 9.50 -1.06
C ASP A 37 -12.40 8.12 -1.03
N ASP A 38 -13.71 8.09 -1.24
CA ASP A 38 -14.53 6.88 -1.22
C ASP A 38 -14.94 6.39 -2.62
N SER A 39 -14.28 6.87 -3.66
CA SER A 39 -14.63 6.54 -5.05
C SER A 39 -14.47 5.06 -5.39
N MET A 40 -13.58 4.34 -4.70
CA MET A 40 -13.26 2.95 -4.94
C MET A 40 -13.63 2.02 -3.77
N GLY A 41 -14.47 2.50 -2.86
CA GLY A 41 -14.87 1.76 -1.68
C GLY A 41 -14.79 2.60 -0.41
N PRO A 42 -14.90 1.99 0.78
CA PRO A 42 -14.79 2.73 2.03
C PRO A 42 -13.48 3.49 2.13
N ARG A 43 -13.55 4.77 2.57
CA ARG A 43 -12.36 5.60 2.72
C ARG A 43 -11.43 5.06 3.81
N VAL A 44 -11.98 4.48 4.86
CA VAL A 44 -11.22 3.96 6.00
C VAL A 44 -11.58 2.51 6.23
N VAL A 45 -10.58 1.65 6.31
CA VAL A 45 -10.73 0.27 6.75
C VAL A 45 -9.74 0.00 7.88
N GLN A 46 -10.09 -0.88 8.80
CA GLN A 46 -9.25 -1.23 9.94
C GLN A 46 -9.22 -2.73 10.15
N GLY A 47 -8.02 -3.21 10.50
CA GLY A 47 -7.77 -4.62 10.69
C GLY A 47 -7.12 -5.27 9.48
N LEU A 48 -6.19 -6.18 9.73
CA LEU A 48 -5.41 -6.82 8.68
C LEU A 48 -6.28 -7.58 7.68
N ASP A 49 -7.33 -8.26 8.16
CA ASP A 49 -8.26 -8.98 7.27
C ASP A 49 -8.98 -8.02 6.32
N ALA A 50 -9.40 -6.84 6.82
CA ALA A 50 -10.04 -5.82 5.99
C ALA A 50 -9.06 -5.22 4.97
N LEU A 51 -7.81 -5.01 5.36
CA LEU A 51 -6.76 -4.53 4.45
C LEU A 51 -6.49 -5.54 3.33
N LYS A 52 -6.42 -6.82 3.67
CA LYS A 52 -6.25 -7.90 2.68
C LYS A 52 -7.43 -8.00 1.72
N ALA A 53 -8.65 -7.91 2.25
CA ALA A 53 -9.87 -7.92 1.43
C ALA A 53 -9.90 -6.74 0.45
N LYS A 54 -9.46 -5.57 0.88
CA LYS A 54 -9.33 -4.38 0.03
C LYS A 54 -8.33 -4.60 -1.11
N ALA A 55 -7.18 -5.21 -0.81
CA ALA A 55 -6.18 -5.52 -1.83
C ALA A 55 -6.70 -6.54 -2.85
N VAL A 56 -7.42 -7.56 -2.41
CA VAL A 56 -8.05 -8.55 -3.29
C VAL A 56 -9.09 -7.88 -4.19
N ALA A 57 -9.91 -6.98 -3.65
CA ALA A 57 -10.91 -6.24 -4.42
C ALA A 57 -10.26 -5.36 -5.49
N PHE A 58 -9.17 -4.68 -5.16
CA PHE A 58 -8.41 -3.88 -6.13
C PHE A 58 -7.88 -4.78 -7.27
N GLN A 59 -7.25 -5.89 -6.93
CA GLN A 59 -6.70 -6.83 -7.93
C GLN A 59 -7.78 -7.42 -8.82
N ALA A 60 -8.96 -7.68 -8.28
CA ALA A 60 -10.08 -8.20 -9.06
C ALA A 60 -10.55 -7.23 -10.17
N GLY A 61 -10.31 -5.93 -10.00
CA GLY A 61 -10.60 -4.91 -11.01
C GLY A 61 -9.52 -4.76 -12.08
N VAL A 62 -8.36 -5.37 -11.89
CA VAL A 62 -7.24 -5.29 -12.82
C VAL A 62 -7.36 -6.39 -13.86
N GLU A 63 -7.46 -6.00 -15.14
CA GLU A 63 -7.48 -6.93 -16.26
C GLU A 63 -6.06 -7.35 -16.65
N GLU A 64 -5.12 -6.40 -16.67
CA GLU A 64 -3.72 -6.64 -16.97
C GLU A 64 -2.85 -5.69 -16.17
N PHE A 65 -1.86 -6.23 -15.47
CA PHE A 65 -0.88 -5.46 -14.71
C PHE A 65 0.36 -5.25 -15.56
N HIS A 66 0.72 -3.97 -15.81
CA HIS A 66 1.87 -3.63 -16.66
C HIS A 66 3.13 -3.32 -15.86
N GLY A 67 2.99 -2.79 -14.66
CA GLY A 67 4.13 -2.53 -13.80
C GLY A 67 3.82 -1.59 -12.64
N VAL A 68 4.77 -1.51 -11.73
CA VAL A 68 4.72 -0.61 -10.58
C VAL A 68 6.10 0.03 -10.40
N THR A 69 6.10 1.33 -10.10
CA THR A 69 7.31 2.07 -9.76
C THR A 69 7.14 2.61 -8.35
N ILE A 70 8.10 2.31 -7.48
CA ILE A 70 8.06 2.71 -6.08
C ILE A 70 9.36 3.45 -5.76
N SER A 71 9.25 4.66 -5.18
CA SER A 71 10.41 5.44 -4.78
C SER A 71 11.14 4.79 -3.60
N ASP A 72 12.38 5.23 -3.37
CA ASP A 72 13.04 4.96 -2.10
C ASP A 72 12.27 5.65 -0.98
N PRO A 73 12.26 5.10 0.23
CA PRO A 73 11.52 5.69 1.33
C PRO A 73 12.19 6.94 1.88
N ILE A 74 11.38 7.89 2.34
CA ILE A 74 11.80 9.04 3.12
C ILE A 74 11.33 8.78 4.54
N VAL A 75 12.26 8.71 5.50
CA VAL A 75 11.98 8.29 6.87
C VAL A 75 12.19 9.46 7.83
N ALA A 76 11.22 9.66 8.72
CA ALA A 76 11.31 10.63 9.80
C ALA A 76 10.62 10.07 11.06
N GLY A 77 11.40 9.89 12.13
CA GLY A 77 10.86 9.34 13.38
C GLY A 77 10.28 7.95 13.20
N ASN A 78 9.00 7.80 13.48
CA ASN A 78 8.25 6.55 13.33
C ASN A 78 7.35 6.52 12.10
N SER A 79 7.63 7.40 11.13
CA SER A 79 6.85 7.48 9.88
C SER A 79 7.77 7.40 8.68
N PHE A 80 7.23 6.95 7.55
CA PHE A 80 7.92 7.04 6.27
C PHE A 80 6.92 7.26 5.14
N ALA A 81 7.40 7.78 4.03
CA ALA A 81 6.60 8.02 2.84
C ALA A 81 7.31 7.48 1.61
N ILE A 82 6.51 7.04 0.64
CA ILE A 82 6.96 6.62 -0.69
C ILE A 82 6.01 7.18 -1.73
N THR A 83 6.48 7.30 -2.97
CA THR A 83 5.59 7.44 -4.12
C THR A 83 5.35 6.07 -4.73
N TRP A 84 4.15 5.89 -5.27
CA TRP A 84 3.71 4.63 -5.86
C TRP A 84 3.02 4.95 -7.17
N SER A 85 3.51 4.39 -8.27
CA SER A 85 2.92 4.56 -9.59
C SER A 85 2.58 3.19 -10.16
N VAL A 86 1.30 2.93 -10.40
CA VAL A 86 0.81 1.66 -10.95
C VAL A 86 0.35 1.90 -12.38
N ASP A 87 0.87 1.11 -13.32
CA ASP A 87 0.44 1.07 -14.70
C ASP A 87 -0.32 -0.24 -14.92
N ALA A 88 -1.61 -0.14 -15.16
CA ALA A 88 -2.48 -1.29 -15.31
C ALA A 88 -3.65 -1.00 -16.25
N THR A 89 -4.22 -2.06 -16.80
CA THR A 89 -5.48 -2.01 -17.54
C THR A 89 -6.60 -2.48 -16.62
N PHE A 90 -7.60 -1.64 -16.42
CA PHE A 90 -8.72 -1.90 -15.52
C PHE A 90 -9.96 -2.32 -16.30
N LYS A 91 -10.72 -3.27 -15.77
CA LYS A 91 -11.96 -3.74 -16.37
C LYS A 91 -12.94 -2.59 -16.53
N GLY A 92 -13.38 -2.36 -17.78
CA GLY A 92 -14.33 -1.31 -18.10
C GLY A 92 -13.78 0.10 -18.15
N ARG A 93 -12.49 0.31 -17.86
CA ARG A 93 -11.88 1.66 -17.84
C ARG A 93 -10.69 1.82 -18.80
N GLY A 94 -10.04 0.70 -19.17
CA GLY A 94 -8.86 0.72 -20.03
C GLY A 94 -7.55 0.89 -19.25
N ARG A 95 -6.48 1.11 -19.99
CA ARG A 95 -5.13 1.28 -19.42
C ARG A 95 -4.98 2.68 -18.84
N MET A 96 -4.46 2.74 -17.62
CA MET A 96 -4.20 4.01 -16.93
C MET A 96 -3.06 3.87 -15.94
N THR A 97 -2.44 4.99 -15.61
CA THR A 97 -1.44 5.09 -14.56
C THR A 97 -2.07 5.76 -13.35
N MET A 98 -1.90 5.14 -12.18
CA MET A 98 -2.34 5.71 -10.91
C MET A 98 -1.11 6.11 -10.10
N ASP A 99 -0.99 7.40 -9.80
CA ASP A 99 0.11 7.95 -9.03
C ASP A 99 -0.38 8.38 -7.65
N GLU A 100 0.34 7.97 -6.60
CA GLU A 100 -0.04 8.31 -5.24
C GLU A 100 1.17 8.48 -4.34
N VAL A 101 0.97 9.25 -3.27
CA VAL A 101 1.90 9.34 -2.15
C VAL A 101 1.32 8.48 -1.03
N CYS A 102 2.14 7.57 -0.50
CA CYS A 102 1.76 6.66 0.56
C CYS A 102 2.54 7.02 1.82
N VAL A 103 1.83 7.25 2.92
CA VAL A 103 2.43 7.58 4.22
C VAL A 103 2.12 6.47 5.21
N TYR A 104 3.15 5.99 5.88
CA TYR A 104 3.05 4.87 6.82
C TYR A 104 3.52 5.29 8.20
N GLN A 105 2.83 4.80 9.23
CA GLN A 105 3.25 4.93 10.63
C GLN A 105 3.64 3.56 11.16
N VAL A 106 4.75 3.51 11.90
CA VAL A 106 5.33 2.28 12.43
C VAL A 106 5.34 2.33 13.95
N LYS A 107 4.97 1.23 14.58
CA LYS A 107 5.07 1.04 16.04
C LYS A 107 5.48 -0.40 16.32
N ASP A 108 6.47 -0.57 17.20
CA ASP A 108 6.96 -1.89 17.59
C ASP A 108 7.36 -2.77 16.39
N GLY A 109 7.97 -2.13 15.36
CA GLY A 109 8.44 -2.82 14.17
C GLY A 109 7.35 -3.24 13.19
N LYS A 110 6.13 -2.72 13.33
CA LYS A 110 5.00 -3.02 12.45
C LYS A 110 4.34 -1.75 11.94
N VAL A 111 3.82 -1.79 10.72
CA VAL A 111 2.96 -0.72 10.19
C VAL A 111 1.63 -0.77 10.92
N ILE A 112 1.27 0.34 11.57
CA ILE A 112 -0.01 0.48 12.29
C ILE A 112 -1.02 1.33 11.53
N ALA A 113 -0.57 2.12 10.56
CA ALA A 113 -1.44 2.95 9.74
C ALA A 113 -0.78 3.24 8.40
N GLU A 114 -1.59 3.30 7.36
CA GLU A 114 -1.21 3.78 6.05
C GLU A 114 -2.26 4.76 5.55
N GLN A 115 -1.80 5.78 4.81
CA GLN A 115 -2.68 6.77 4.21
C GLN A 115 -2.20 7.10 2.81
N PHE A 116 -3.13 7.16 1.86
CA PHE A 116 -2.86 7.40 0.45
C PHE A 116 -3.37 8.76 0.02
N PHE A 117 -2.56 9.46 -0.78
CA PHE A 117 -2.86 10.78 -1.33
C PHE A 117 -2.75 10.72 -2.85
N TYR A 118 -3.85 10.98 -3.54
CA TYR A 118 -3.92 10.99 -5.00
C TYR A 118 -4.97 11.95 -5.54
#